data_648ad8fe773538aeb046e8dd288fb156
#
_entry.id   648ad8fe773538aeb046e8dd288fb156
#
_cell.length_a   1.000
_cell.length_b   1.000
_cell.length_c   1.000
_cell.angle_alpha   90.00
_cell.angle_beta   90.00
_cell.angle_gamma   90.00
#
_symmetry.space_group_name_H-M   'P 1'
#
loop_
_entity.id
_entity.type
_entity.pdbx_description
1 polymer ?
#
loop_
_entity_poly.entity_id
_entity_poly.type
_entity_poly.pdbx_seq_one_letter_code
_entity_poly.pdbx_strand_id
1 'polypeptide(L)'
;MTNNILINNRTYPVVNKSTAIVICLDGSQKEYIEEASKENLTPNLDKLIATGESLIAYSAIPSFTNPNNISIVTGQPSSVHGICGN
;
A
#
# COMPACT_ATOMS: atom_id res chain seq x y z
N MET A 1 13.35 4.22 21.08
CA MET A 1 14.47 5.03 20.58
C MET A 1 14.20 5.38 19.12
N THR A 2 14.32 6.62 18.77
CA THR A 2 14.14 7.08 17.38
C THR A 2 15.50 7.32 16.75
N ASN A 3 15.69 6.80 15.55
CA ASN A 3 16.83 7.14 14.69
C ASN A 3 16.37 8.13 13.63
N ASN A 4 17.28 8.93 13.13
CA ASN A 4 17.00 9.87 12.06
C ASN A 4 17.65 9.42 10.77
N ILE A 5 16.93 9.59 9.68
CA ILE A 5 17.43 9.34 8.33
C ILE A 5 17.50 10.68 7.60
N LEU A 6 18.63 10.96 6.95
CA LEU A 6 18.83 12.15 6.15
C LEU A 6 18.61 11.80 4.67
N ILE A 7 17.61 12.42 4.05
CA ILE A 7 17.29 12.25 2.63
C ILE A 7 17.08 13.64 2.02
N ASN A 8 17.82 13.96 0.97
CA ASN A 8 17.73 15.26 0.27
C ASN A 8 17.77 16.45 1.23
N ASN A 9 18.72 16.45 2.17
CA ASN A 9 18.93 17.50 3.18
C ASN A 9 17.76 17.66 4.15
N ARG A 10 16.86 16.69 4.22
CA ARG A 10 15.79 16.64 5.21
C ARG A 10 16.00 15.47 6.14
N THR A 11 15.77 15.71 7.42
CA THR A 11 15.88 14.69 8.45
C THR A 11 14.51 14.13 8.78
N TYR A 12 14.39 12.81 8.75
CA TYR A 12 13.15 12.09 9.07
C TYR A 12 13.38 11.22 10.30
N PRO A 13 12.49 11.31 11.30
CA PRO A 13 12.55 10.40 12.44
C PRO A 13 12.08 9.02 12.03
N VAL A 14 12.78 8.00 12.50
CA VAL A 14 12.39 6.60 12.29
C VAL A 14 12.10 5.97 13.64
N VAL A 15 10.90 5.47 13.80
CA VAL A 15 10.51 4.75 15.02
C VAL A 15 10.91 3.30 14.87
N ASN A 16 11.89 2.87 15.66
CA ASN A 16 12.49 1.53 15.56
C ASN A 16 11.67 0.50 16.33
N LYS A 17 10.38 0.35 16.01
CA LYS A 17 9.52 -0.62 16.71
C LYS A 17 8.91 -1.67 15.81
N SER A 18 8.71 -1.38 14.54
CA SER A 18 8.09 -2.33 13.62
C SER A 18 8.44 -1.97 12.19
N THR A 19 8.41 -2.98 11.34
CA THR A 19 8.62 -2.80 9.90
C THR A 19 7.27 -2.89 9.20
N ALA A 20 6.98 -1.93 8.34
CA ALA A 20 5.82 -1.96 7.47
C ALA A 20 6.26 -2.20 6.04
N ILE A 21 5.58 -3.12 5.35
CA ILE A 21 5.85 -3.43 3.95
C ILE A 21 4.54 -3.24 3.19
N VAL A 22 4.58 -2.42 2.14
CA VAL A 22 3.44 -2.18 1.26
C VAL A 22 3.73 -2.81 -0.09
N ILE A 23 2.87 -3.73 -0.51
CA ILE A 23 3.00 -4.39 -1.80
C ILE A 23 1.78 -4.01 -2.64
N CYS A 24 2.02 -3.33 -3.76
CA CYS A 24 0.96 -2.97 -4.70
C CYS A 24 0.88 -4.03 -5.80
N LEU A 25 -0.27 -4.65 -5.95
CA LEU A 25 -0.55 -5.58 -7.04
C LEU A 25 -1.39 -4.85 -8.09
N ASP A 26 -0.71 -4.09 -8.94
CA ASP A 26 -1.37 -3.31 -9.97
C ASP A 26 -2.10 -4.20 -10.98
N GLY A 27 -3.24 -3.72 -11.48
CA GLY A 27 -4.03 -4.48 -12.45
C GLY A 27 -4.76 -5.69 -11.87
N SER A 28 -4.78 -5.87 -10.54
CA SER A 28 -5.49 -6.98 -9.91
C SER A 28 -6.86 -6.56 -9.40
N GLN A 29 -7.73 -7.55 -9.22
CA GLN A 29 -9.04 -7.37 -8.62
C GLN A 29 -9.22 -8.38 -7.48
N LYS A 30 -10.11 -8.05 -6.55
CA LYS A 30 -10.41 -8.93 -5.42
C LYS A 30 -10.87 -10.31 -5.89
N GLU A 31 -11.64 -10.35 -6.96
CA GLU A 31 -12.16 -11.59 -7.55
C GLU A 31 -11.06 -12.52 -8.03
N TYR A 32 -9.94 -11.99 -8.50
CA TYR A 32 -8.80 -12.82 -8.91
C TYR A 32 -8.20 -13.57 -7.72
N ILE A 33 -8.11 -12.89 -6.58
CA ILE A 33 -7.59 -13.51 -5.36
C ILE A 33 -8.57 -14.55 -4.84
N GLU A 34 -9.88 -14.27 -4.87
CA GLU A 34 -10.91 -15.20 -4.44
C GLU A 34 -10.91 -16.47 -5.29
N GLU A 35 -10.80 -16.35 -6.61
CA GLU A 35 -10.73 -17.50 -7.50
C GLU A 35 -9.46 -18.32 -7.29
N ALA A 36 -8.31 -17.66 -7.13
CA ALA A 36 -7.06 -18.34 -6.85
C ALA A 36 -7.10 -19.08 -5.51
N SER A 37 -7.75 -18.51 -4.51
CA SER A 37 -7.94 -19.14 -3.21
C SER A 37 -8.80 -20.39 -3.30
N LYS A 38 -9.88 -20.36 -4.08
CA LYS A 38 -10.72 -21.55 -4.32
C LYS A 38 -9.95 -22.71 -4.95
N GLU A 39 -8.98 -22.40 -5.79
CA GLU A 39 -8.12 -23.38 -6.45
C GLU A 39 -6.89 -23.76 -5.63
N ASN A 40 -6.79 -23.29 -4.39
CA ASN A 40 -5.66 -23.53 -3.48
C ASN A 40 -4.31 -23.06 -4.03
N LEU A 41 -4.31 -21.98 -4.81
CA LEU A 41 -3.11 -21.42 -5.42
C LEU A 41 -2.41 -20.37 -4.57
N THR A 42 -3.07 -19.86 -3.54
CA THR A 42 -2.57 -18.76 -2.72
C THR A 42 -2.57 -19.08 -1.22
N PRO A 43 -1.87 -20.14 -0.79
CA PRO A 43 -1.93 -20.54 0.63
C PRO A 43 -1.36 -19.49 1.58
N ASN A 44 -0.30 -18.79 1.18
CA ASN A 44 0.30 -17.74 2.03
C ASN A 44 -0.59 -16.50 2.12
N LEU A 45 -1.20 -16.11 1.01
CA LEU A 45 -2.13 -14.98 1.00
C LEU A 45 -3.39 -15.29 1.80
N ASP A 46 -3.91 -16.53 1.67
CA ASP A 46 -5.05 -17.00 2.46
C ASP A 46 -4.74 -16.91 3.95
N LYS A 47 -3.53 -17.28 4.37
CA LYS A 47 -3.09 -17.19 5.75
C LYS A 47 -3.01 -15.75 6.23
N LEU A 48 -2.50 -14.85 5.41
CA LEU A 48 -2.44 -13.42 5.73
C LEU A 48 -3.85 -12.83 5.93
N ILE A 49 -4.79 -13.17 5.06
CA ILE A 49 -6.16 -12.72 5.17
C ILE A 49 -6.83 -13.27 6.41
N ALA A 50 -6.58 -14.54 6.74
CA ALA A 50 -7.16 -15.19 7.92
C ALA A 50 -6.65 -14.60 9.24
N THR A 51 -5.39 -14.15 9.28
CA THR A 51 -4.79 -13.57 10.48
C THR A 51 -4.85 -12.04 10.52
N GLY A 52 -5.13 -11.41 9.39
CA GLY A 52 -5.29 -9.97 9.26
C GLY A 52 -6.69 -9.61 8.83
N GLU A 53 -6.79 -8.66 7.91
CA GLU A 53 -8.07 -8.20 7.38
C GLU A 53 -8.01 -7.98 5.87
N SER A 54 -9.16 -8.12 5.22
CA SER A 54 -9.35 -7.78 3.81
C SER A 54 -10.47 -6.77 3.71
N LEU A 55 -10.16 -5.58 3.25
CA LEU A 55 -11.08 -4.45 3.19
C LEU A 55 -11.18 -3.93 1.76
N ILE A 56 -12.35 -3.38 1.45
CA ILE A 56 -12.57 -2.68 0.17
C ILE A 56 -12.38 -1.19 0.42
N ALA A 57 -11.59 -0.56 -0.43
CA ALA A 57 -11.36 0.88 -0.37
C ALA A 57 -11.53 1.51 -1.74
N TYR A 58 -11.77 2.82 -1.75
CA TYR A 58 -11.86 3.58 -2.99
C TYR A 58 -10.51 4.19 -3.33
N SER A 59 -10.17 4.18 -4.62
CA SER A 59 -8.96 4.84 -5.12
C SER A 59 -9.15 6.36 -5.18
N ALA A 60 -8.03 7.06 -5.41
CA ALA A 60 -8.09 8.48 -5.76
C ALA A 60 -8.87 8.70 -7.05
N ILE A 61 -9.45 9.88 -7.22
CA ILE A 61 -10.20 10.27 -8.42
C ILE A 61 -9.45 11.43 -9.11
N PRO A 62 -9.04 11.28 -10.37
CA PRO A 62 -9.12 10.08 -11.22
C PRO A 62 -8.19 8.96 -10.72
N SER A 63 -8.56 7.72 -11.05
CA SER A 63 -7.90 6.52 -10.52
C SER A 63 -6.64 6.17 -11.31
N PHE A 64 -5.71 7.08 -11.41
CA PHE A 64 -4.40 6.85 -12.00
C PHE A 64 -3.47 6.17 -11.01
N THR A 65 -2.58 5.32 -11.54
CA THR A 65 -1.66 4.52 -10.72
C THR A 65 -0.74 5.38 -9.86
N ASN A 66 -0.10 6.39 -10.45
CA ASN A 66 0.89 7.19 -9.71
C ASN A 66 0.28 8.01 -8.58
N PRO A 67 -0.79 8.79 -8.78
CA PRO A 67 -1.40 9.53 -7.68
C PRO A 67 -1.89 8.61 -6.57
N ASN A 68 -2.50 7.49 -6.92
CA ASN A 68 -3.04 6.56 -5.94
C ASN A 68 -1.95 5.89 -5.12
N ASN A 69 -0.88 5.43 -5.75
CA ASN A 69 0.23 4.79 -5.04
C ASN A 69 0.94 5.76 -4.10
N ILE A 70 1.14 7.00 -4.53
CA ILE A 70 1.74 8.02 -3.65
C ILE A 70 0.81 8.35 -2.48
N SER A 71 -0.51 8.40 -2.71
CA SER A 71 -1.47 8.57 -1.62
C SER A 71 -1.42 7.43 -0.62
N ILE A 72 -1.24 6.18 -1.06
CA ILE A 72 -1.13 5.02 -0.19
C ILE A 72 0.11 5.14 0.72
N VAL A 73 1.28 5.47 0.15
CA VAL A 73 2.52 5.48 0.93
C VAL A 73 2.68 6.74 1.78
N THR A 74 2.01 7.84 1.44
CA THR A 74 2.11 9.09 2.19
C THR A 74 0.94 9.30 3.15
N GLY A 75 -0.18 8.63 2.95
CA GLY A 75 -1.40 8.89 3.69
C GLY A 75 -2.01 10.25 3.38
N GLN A 76 -1.68 10.85 2.24
CA GLN A 76 -2.09 12.20 1.87
C GLN A 76 -2.76 12.22 0.51
N PRO A 77 -3.68 13.16 0.26
CA PRO A 77 -4.29 13.32 -1.06
C PRO A 77 -3.35 14.01 -2.04
N SER A 78 -3.67 13.95 -3.32
CA SER A 78 -2.89 14.57 -4.40
C SER A 78 -2.66 16.07 -4.20
N SER A 79 -3.60 16.75 -3.57
CA SER A 79 -3.47 18.17 -3.24
C SER A 79 -2.30 18.47 -2.30
N VAL A 80 -1.84 17.46 -1.55
CA VAL A 80 -0.73 17.59 -0.61
C VAL A 80 0.56 17.05 -1.21
N HIS A 81 0.57 15.83 -1.76
CA HIS A 81 1.80 15.24 -2.31
C HIS A 81 2.17 15.75 -3.70
N GLY A 82 1.24 16.37 -4.42
CA GLY A 82 1.52 17.03 -5.69
C GLY A 82 1.56 16.13 -6.92
N ILE A 83 1.38 14.83 -6.77
CA ILE A 83 1.35 13.90 -7.90
C ILE A 83 -0.10 13.71 -8.34
N CYS A 84 -0.45 14.30 -9.49
CA CYS A 84 -1.84 14.39 -9.93
C CYS A 84 -2.14 13.59 -11.21
N GLY A 85 -1.13 13.00 -11.84
CA GLY A 85 -1.29 12.21 -13.07
C GLY A 85 -0.12 11.25 -13.27
N ASN A 86 -0.25 10.42 -14.25
CA ASN A 86 0.79 9.42 -14.59
C ASN A 86 1.94 10.03 -15.38
#